data_29eddb3360708df17f8881bf0a42af3d
#
_entry.id   29eddb3360708df17f8881bf0a42af3d
#
_cell.length_a   1.000
_cell.length_b   1.000
_cell.length_c   1.000
_cell.angle_alpha   90.00
_cell.angle_beta   90.00
_cell.angle_gamma   90.00
#
_symmetry.space_group_name_H-M   'P 1'
#
loop_
_entity.id
_entity.type
_entity.pdbx_description
1 polymer ?
#
loop_
_entity_poly.entity_id
_entity_poly.type
_entity_poly.pdbx_seq_one_letter_code
_entity_poly.pdbx_strand_id
1 'polypeptide(L)'
;MRAKKKRVLLVITLLLILAVVVGAMFQFTQFGYLTTVPYRSAFTEIASHVYINRDYAGDRQELLEMIEKAKDRVRTFFGDVRFQDETIFIICDDDKLTRKLGEDHGTVILYFPSETYYICISDEYLELDILAHEITHAELHTRLSAEAQKRIPTWFDEGIALQNDYREKYSEAQWITQTDNGKNAVALEDMDTPAEFYAGEAEDRRFRYLYTKYSTRKS
;
A
#
# COMPACT_ATOMS: atom_id res chain seq x y z
N MET A 1 52.60 11.42 17.81
CA MET A 1 51.49 12.41 17.65
C MET A 1 50.87 12.43 16.24
N ARG A 2 51.62 12.50 15.14
CA ARG A 2 51.09 12.57 13.74
C ARG A 2 50.18 11.38 13.33
N ALA A 3 50.53 10.15 13.68
CA ALA A 3 49.74 8.96 13.32
C ALA A 3 48.37 8.93 14.02
N LYS A 4 48.26 9.35 15.27
CA LYS A 4 47.00 9.43 16.04
C LYS A 4 46.07 10.48 15.43
N LYS A 5 46.60 11.65 15.03
CA LYS A 5 45.81 12.71 14.34
C LYS A 5 45.30 12.22 12.99
N LYS A 6 46.08 11.48 12.18
CA LYS A 6 45.62 10.91 10.88
C LYS A 6 44.49 9.90 11.07
N ARG A 7 44.55 9.02 12.07
CA ARG A 7 43.51 8.04 12.40
C ARG A 7 42.18 8.75 12.82
N VAL A 8 42.30 9.78 13.68
CA VAL A 8 41.11 10.55 14.08
C VAL A 8 40.50 11.25 12.89
N LEU A 9 41.29 11.89 12.03
CA LEU A 9 40.78 12.54 10.83
C LEU A 9 40.07 11.55 9.88
N LEU A 10 40.66 10.35 9.69
CA LEU A 10 40.07 9.29 8.87
C LEU A 10 38.69 8.87 9.42
N VAL A 11 38.58 8.64 10.74
CA VAL A 11 37.32 8.27 11.39
C VAL A 11 36.27 9.35 11.21
N ILE A 12 36.63 10.63 11.40
CA ILE A 12 35.71 11.75 11.19
C ILE A 12 35.23 11.79 9.72
N THR A 13 36.16 11.63 8.78
CA THR A 13 35.78 11.62 7.35
C THR A 13 34.84 10.47 7.03
N LEU A 14 35.08 9.27 7.54
CA LEU A 14 34.16 8.13 7.33
C LEU A 14 32.79 8.36 7.95
N LEU A 15 32.71 8.96 9.13
CA LEU A 15 31.45 9.32 9.77
C LEU A 15 30.67 10.37 8.97
N LEU A 16 31.38 11.37 8.41
CA LEU A 16 30.74 12.37 7.54
C LEU A 16 30.22 11.75 6.25
N ILE A 17 30.99 10.87 5.60
CA ILE A 17 30.53 10.13 4.42
C ILE A 17 29.30 9.29 4.76
N LEU A 18 29.31 8.56 5.86
CA LEU A 18 28.18 7.77 6.32
C LEU A 18 26.94 8.65 6.56
N ALA A 19 27.11 9.79 7.22
CA ALA A 19 26.00 10.72 7.46
C ALA A 19 25.40 11.26 6.14
N VAL A 20 26.25 11.56 5.13
CA VAL A 20 25.79 11.99 3.80
C VAL A 20 25.03 10.87 3.09
N VAL A 21 25.54 9.63 3.14
CA VAL A 21 24.87 8.47 2.52
C VAL A 21 23.53 8.20 3.17
N VAL A 22 23.47 8.20 4.49
CA VAL A 22 22.22 8.02 5.25
C VAL A 22 21.24 9.15 4.92
N GLY A 23 21.69 10.40 4.92
CA GLY A 23 20.87 11.55 4.54
C GLY A 23 20.32 11.44 3.10
N ALA A 24 21.14 10.96 2.17
CA ALA A 24 20.71 10.71 0.80
C ALA A 24 19.65 9.59 0.73
N MET A 25 19.81 8.51 1.49
CA MET A 25 18.78 7.46 1.59
C MET A 25 17.43 8.04 2.02
N PHE A 26 17.39 8.84 3.08
CA PHE A 26 16.15 9.45 3.56
C PHE A 26 15.57 10.50 2.61
N GLN A 27 16.36 11.05 1.71
CA GLN A 27 15.91 12.06 0.75
C GLN A 27 15.47 11.47 -0.58
N PHE A 28 16.12 10.42 -1.06
CA PHE A 28 16.01 9.96 -2.44
C PHE A 28 15.44 8.54 -2.60
N THR A 29 15.30 7.75 -1.51
CA THR A 29 14.63 6.45 -1.59
C THR A 29 13.17 6.57 -1.18
N GLN A 30 12.31 5.74 -1.75
CA GLN A 30 10.91 5.62 -1.35
C GLN A 30 10.80 5.31 0.15
N PHE A 31 11.59 4.37 0.65
CA PHE A 31 11.64 4.04 2.08
C PHE A 31 11.89 5.27 2.96
N GLY A 32 12.98 5.99 2.69
CA GLY A 32 13.31 7.18 3.47
C GLY A 32 12.29 8.29 3.31
N TYR A 33 11.66 8.40 2.12
CA TYR A 33 10.64 9.40 1.89
C TYR A 33 9.40 9.12 2.74
N LEU A 34 8.87 7.90 2.71
CA LEU A 34 7.70 7.47 3.47
C LEU A 34 7.92 7.57 4.98
N THR A 35 9.02 7.02 5.48
CA THR A 35 9.31 7.02 6.93
C THR A 35 9.54 8.42 7.51
N THR A 36 9.81 9.40 6.66
CA THR A 36 10.01 10.80 7.08
C THR A 36 8.82 11.72 6.79
N VAL A 37 7.73 11.23 6.20
CA VAL A 37 6.50 12.02 5.96
C VAL A 37 6.06 12.82 7.19
N PRO A 38 6.03 12.28 8.41
CA PRO A 38 5.64 13.03 9.60
C PRO A 38 6.50 14.27 9.90
N TYR A 39 7.72 14.31 9.38
CA TYR A 39 8.69 15.39 9.61
C TYR A 39 8.89 16.30 8.39
N ARG A 40 8.22 16.01 7.28
CA ARG A 40 8.37 16.78 6.05
C ARG A 40 7.39 17.94 6.01
N SER A 41 7.92 19.14 5.76
CA SER A 41 7.09 20.33 5.61
C SER A 41 6.14 20.30 4.41
N ALA A 42 6.29 19.34 3.50
CA ALA A 42 5.39 19.14 2.37
C ALA A 42 4.06 18.47 2.77
N PHE A 43 3.99 17.89 3.97
CA PHE A 43 2.79 17.20 4.48
C PHE A 43 2.25 17.88 5.74
N THR A 44 0.96 17.63 6.00
CA THR A 44 0.25 18.07 7.20
C THR A 44 -0.52 16.89 7.77
N GLU A 45 -0.38 16.63 9.06
CA GLU A 45 -1.20 15.67 9.78
C GLU A 45 -2.56 16.30 10.07
N ILE A 46 -3.64 15.62 9.67
CA ILE A 46 -5.02 16.10 9.87
C ILE A 46 -5.80 15.28 10.89
N ALA A 47 -5.34 14.10 11.20
CA ALA A 47 -5.76 13.23 12.29
C ALA A 47 -4.60 12.29 12.64
N SER A 48 -4.68 11.56 13.74
CA SER A 48 -3.63 10.63 14.13
C SER A 48 -3.27 9.69 12.97
N HIS A 49 -2.01 9.76 12.51
CA HIS A 49 -1.46 8.96 11.40
C HIS A 49 -2.13 9.18 10.03
N VAL A 50 -2.84 10.28 9.83
CA VAL A 50 -3.42 10.66 8.53
C VAL A 50 -2.76 11.92 8.02
N TYR A 51 -2.02 11.79 6.93
CA TYR A 51 -1.23 12.86 6.31
C TYR A 51 -1.77 13.19 4.93
N ILE A 52 -1.84 14.49 4.64
CA ILE A 52 -2.13 15.02 3.31
C ILE A 52 -0.98 15.92 2.88
N ASN A 53 -0.79 16.16 1.57
CA ASN A 53 0.13 17.21 1.17
C ASN A 53 -0.40 18.58 1.65
N ARG A 54 0.52 19.52 1.89
CA ARG A 54 0.22 20.82 2.51
C ARG A 54 -0.87 21.61 1.79
N ASP A 55 -0.81 21.59 0.45
CA ASP A 55 -1.70 22.36 -0.43
C ASP A 55 -2.87 21.52 -0.94
N TYR A 56 -3.21 20.43 -0.22
CA TYR A 56 -4.31 19.54 -0.56
C TYR A 56 -5.62 20.30 -0.73
N ALA A 57 -6.25 20.14 -1.90
CA ALA A 57 -7.44 20.87 -2.30
C ALA A 57 -8.76 20.22 -1.88
N GLY A 58 -8.73 18.92 -1.54
CA GLY A 58 -9.93 18.16 -1.15
C GLY A 58 -10.49 18.51 0.22
N ASP A 59 -11.69 18.06 0.50
CA ASP A 59 -12.33 18.24 1.81
C ASP A 59 -11.74 17.25 2.83
N ARG A 60 -11.11 17.79 3.86
CA ARG A 60 -10.45 17.01 4.92
C ARG A 60 -11.44 16.23 5.78
N GLN A 61 -12.62 16.77 6.01
CA GLN A 61 -13.64 16.10 6.81
C GLN A 61 -14.23 14.93 6.04
N GLU A 62 -14.54 15.12 4.77
CA GLU A 62 -15.02 14.06 3.87
C GLU A 62 -13.99 12.93 3.76
N LEU A 63 -12.70 13.27 3.63
CA LEU A 63 -11.60 12.30 3.62
C LEU A 63 -11.58 11.45 4.91
N LEU A 64 -11.64 12.09 6.08
CA LEU A 64 -11.63 11.37 7.36
C LEU A 64 -12.85 10.46 7.51
N GLU A 65 -14.02 10.94 7.11
CA GLU A 65 -15.24 10.12 7.09
C GLU A 65 -15.14 8.94 6.14
N MET A 66 -14.50 9.11 4.98
CA MET A 66 -14.27 8.05 4.02
C MET A 66 -13.32 6.99 4.57
N ILE A 67 -12.24 7.39 5.23
CA ILE A 67 -11.31 6.47 5.90
C ILE A 67 -12.05 5.64 6.96
N GLU A 68 -12.86 6.28 7.80
CA GLU A 68 -13.61 5.54 8.84
C GLU A 68 -14.66 4.59 8.24
N LYS A 69 -15.37 5.00 7.18
CA LYS A 69 -16.30 4.11 6.45
C LYS A 69 -15.57 2.91 5.84
N ALA A 70 -14.37 3.11 5.31
CA ALA A 70 -13.55 2.03 4.76
C ALA A 70 -13.10 1.06 5.86
N LYS A 71 -12.63 1.58 7.01
CA LYS A 71 -12.29 0.77 8.18
C LYS A 71 -13.49 -0.04 8.71
N ASP A 72 -14.67 0.57 8.76
CA ASP A 72 -15.89 -0.13 9.22
C ASP A 72 -16.29 -1.27 8.27
N ARG A 73 -16.11 -1.08 6.95
CA ARG A 73 -16.33 -2.13 5.96
C ARG A 73 -15.38 -3.31 6.20
N VAL A 74 -14.10 -3.04 6.38
CA VAL A 74 -13.07 -4.06 6.66
C VAL A 74 -13.34 -4.75 8.00
N ARG A 75 -13.74 -3.99 9.04
CA ARG A 75 -14.16 -4.55 10.33
C ARG A 75 -15.35 -5.50 10.18
N THR A 76 -16.32 -5.14 9.36
CA THR A 76 -17.49 -6.00 9.09
C THR A 76 -17.09 -7.32 8.44
N PHE A 77 -16.11 -7.28 7.54
CA PHE A 77 -15.61 -8.46 6.84
C PHE A 77 -14.80 -9.39 7.76
N PHE A 78 -13.87 -8.85 8.55
CA PHE A 78 -12.99 -9.65 9.41
C PHE A 78 -13.56 -9.94 10.82
N GLY A 79 -14.60 -9.22 11.25
CA GLY A 79 -15.18 -9.29 12.59
C GLY A 79 -14.49 -8.38 13.61
N ASP A 80 -13.18 -8.14 13.46
CA ASP A 80 -12.37 -7.19 14.23
C ASP A 80 -11.35 -6.51 13.32
N VAL A 81 -10.63 -5.50 13.83
CA VAL A 81 -9.55 -4.83 13.09
C VAL A 81 -8.32 -4.73 13.99
N ARG A 82 -7.16 -5.13 13.46
CA ARG A 82 -5.89 -5.22 14.18
C ARG A 82 -4.87 -4.15 13.79
N PHE A 83 -4.99 -3.55 12.60
CA PHE A 83 -3.99 -2.64 12.04
C PHE A 83 -4.00 -1.21 12.64
N GLN A 84 -4.91 -0.87 13.56
CA GLN A 84 -5.29 0.51 13.89
C GLN A 84 -4.15 1.42 14.37
N ASP A 85 -3.17 0.90 15.11
CA ASP A 85 -2.17 1.76 15.78
C ASP A 85 -0.87 1.94 14.97
N GLU A 86 -0.69 1.22 13.86
CA GLU A 86 0.58 1.15 13.12
C GLU A 86 0.45 1.53 11.64
N THR A 87 -0.76 1.90 11.19
CA THR A 87 -1.00 2.27 9.79
C THR A 87 -0.98 3.77 9.60
N ILE A 88 -0.17 4.22 8.66
CA ILE A 88 -0.06 5.62 8.25
C ILE A 88 -0.76 5.79 6.90
N PHE A 89 -1.77 6.65 6.86
CA PHE A 89 -2.46 7.04 5.64
C PHE A 89 -1.80 8.29 5.05
N ILE A 90 -1.49 8.26 3.76
CA ILE A 90 -0.91 9.38 3.03
C ILE A 90 -1.74 9.61 1.77
N ILE A 91 -2.50 10.70 1.74
CA ILE A 91 -3.30 11.09 0.58
C ILE A 91 -2.67 12.32 -0.07
N CYS A 92 -2.51 12.28 -1.39
CA CYS A 92 -1.74 13.29 -2.09
C CYS A 92 -2.37 13.66 -3.43
N ASP A 93 -2.57 14.96 -3.68
CA ASP A 93 -3.02 15.54 -4.97
C ASP A 93 -1.88 16.20 -5.76
N ASP A 94 -0.63 16.01 -5.33
CA ASP A 94 0.58 16.48 -6.03
C ASP A 94 1.33 15.33 -6.69
N ASP A 95 1.34 15.29 -8.02
CA ASP A 95 1.99 14.25 -8.83
C ASP A 95 3.47 14.04 -8.50
N LYS A 96 4.20 15.10 -8.10
CA LYS A 96 5.63 14.96 -7.79
C LYS A 96 5.83 14.29 -6.44
N LEU A 97 4.95 14.58 -5.49
CA LEU A 97 4.97 13.92 -4.19
C LEU A 97 4.49 12.48 -4.31
N THR A 98 3.42 12.23 -5.07
CA THR A 98 2.89 10.89 -5.36
C THR A 98 3.97 9.98 -5.93
N ARG A 99 4.71 10.44 -6.96
CA ARG A 99 5.85 9.68 -7.51
C ARG A 99 6.96 9.40 -6.49
N LYS A 100 7.21 10.29 -5.54
CA LYS A 100 8.19 10.05 -4.46
C LYS A 100 7.72 9.04 -3.43
N LEU A 101 6.40 8.95 -3.23
CA LEU A 101 5.77 7.92 -2.43
C LEU A 101 5.81 6.55 -3.14
N GLY A 102 6.13 6.53 -4.44
CA GLY A 102 6.23 5.31 -5.25
C GLY A 102 4.87 4.82 -5.73
N GLU A 103 3.93 5.73 -5.93
CA GLU A 103 2.55 5.41 -6.16
C GLU A 103 1.97 6.18 -7.36
N ASP A 104 1.20 5.44 -8.18
CA ASP A 104 0.42 6.02 -9.26
C ASP A 104 -1.10 5.92 -9.02
N HIS A 105 -1.56 5.00 -8.15
CA HIS A 105 -3.00 4.74 -7.92
C HIS A 105 -3.34 4.63 -6.43
N GLY A 106 -3.16 3.46 -5.84
CA GLY A 106 -3.30 3.14 -4.44
C GLY A 106 -2.38 1.97 -4.11
N THR A 107 -1.74 1.99 -2.95
CA THR A 107 -0.84 0.92 -2.54
C THR A 107 -0.71 0.82 -1.03
N VAL A 108 -0.53 -0.41 -0.55
CA VAL A 108 -0.07 -0.70 0.80
C VAL A 108 1.39 -1.10 0.77
N ILE A 109 2.19 -0.44 1.59
CA ILE A 109 3.60 -0.72 1.73
C ILE A 109 3.90 -1.03 3.20
N LEU A 110 4.47 -2.21 3.45
CA LEU A 110 4.97 -2.59 4.77
C LEU A 110 6.48 -2.42 4.82
N TYR A 111 6.98 -1.72 5.84
CA TYR A 111 8.40 -1.61 6.08
C TYR A 111 8.84 -2.33 7.36
N PHE A 112 9.81 -3.22 7.21
CA PHE A 112 10.54 -3.85 8.31
C PHE A 112 11.76 -3.02 8.70
N PRO A 113 12.17 -3.00 10.00
CA PRO A 113 11.63 -3.77 11.12
C PRO A 113 10.50 -3.07 11.87
N SER A 114 10.04 -1.89 11.43
CA SER A 114 9.02 -1.12 12.14
C SER A 114 7.62 -1.77 12.10
N GLU A 115 7.41 -2.71 11.18
CA GLU A 115 6.10 -3.34 10.90
C GLU A 115 4.99 -2.32 10.62
N THR A 116 5.36 -1.11 10.17
CA THR A 116 4.45 -0.02 9.87
C THR A 116 3.91 -0.16 8.46
N TYR A 117 2.59 -0.15 8.31
CA TYR A 117 1.92 -0.10 7.03
C TYR A 117 1.73 1.36 6.58
N TYR A 118 2.06 1.63 5.34
CA TYR A 118 1.81 2.91 4.68
C TYR A 118 0.78 2.69 3.59
N ILE A 119 -0.39 3.28 3.75
CA ILE A 119 -1.44 3.30 2.71
C ILE A 119 -1.33 4.63 2.00
N CYS A 120 -0.81 4.59 0.77
CA CYS A 120 -0.60 5.78 -0.06
C CYS A 120 -1.63 5.78 -1.19
N ILE A 121 -2.40 6.86 -1.31
CA ILE A 121 -3.40 6.99 -2.37
C ILE A 121 -3.28 8.37 -3.01
N SER A 122 -3.19 8.41 -4.34
CA SER A 122 -3.37 9.63 -5.10
C SER A 122 -4.82 10.08 -5.04
N ASP A 123 -5.07 11.38 -4.85
CA ASP A 123 -6.42 11.93 -4.75
C ASP A 123 -7.30 11.61 -5.98
N GLU A 124 -6.70 11.51 -7.16
CA GLU A 124 -7.37 11.11 -8.40
C GLU A 124 -8.04 9.72 -8.29
N TYR A 125 -7.48 8.83 -7.46
CA TYR A 125 -7.96 7.47 -7.23
C TYR A 125 -8.60 7.29 -5.85
N LEU A 126 -8.84 8.39 -5.14
CA LEU A 126 -9.41 8.35 -3.79
C LEU A 126 -10.90 8.01 -3.84
N GLU A 127 -11.21 6.75 -3.66
CA GLU A 127 -12.55 6.20 -3.58
C GLU A 127 -12.69 5.29 -2.36
N LEU A 128 -13.89 5.23 -1.79
CA LEU A 128 -14.17 4.35 -0.65
C LEU A 128 -13.80 2.89 -0.94
N ASP A 129 -14.02 2.43 -2.15
CA ASP A 129 -13.72 1.06 -2.56
C ASP A 129 -12.22 0.78 -2.66
N ILE A 130 -11.43 1.75 -3.14
CA ILE A 130 -9.97 1.66 -3.17
C ILE A 130 -9.41 1.72 -1.75
N LEU A 131 -9.87 2.64 -0.91
CA LEU A 131 -9.48 2.69 0.49
C LEU A 131 -9.76 1.38 1.22
N ALA A 132 -10.95 0.82 1.07
CA ALA A 132 -11.32 -0.44 1.70
C ALA A 132 -10.48 -1.62 1.19
N HIS A 133 -10.14 -1.62 -0.12
CA HIS A 133 -9.24 -2.59 -0.72
C HIS A 133 -7.85 -2.53 -0.08
N GLU A 134 -7.22 -1.35 -0.03
CA GLU A 134 -5.88 -1.17 0.53
C GLU A 134 -5.85 -1.45 2.05
N ILE A 135 -6.87 -1.04 2.80
CA ILE A 135 -7.00 -1.38 4.22
C ILE A 135 -7.13 -2.89 4.41
N THR A 136 -7.78 -3.59 3.48
CA THR A 136 -7.91 -5.05 3.56
C THR A 136 -6.57 -5.75 3.43
N HIS A 137 -5.68 -5.30 2.54
CA HIS A 137 -4.30 -5.80 2.48
C HIS A 137 -3.57 -5.59 3.81
N ALA A 138 -3.60 -4.37 4.37
CA ALA A 138 -2.95 -4.09 5.65
C ALA A 138 -3.49 -4.98 6.77
N GLU A 139 -4.82 -5.15 6.87
CA GLU A 139 -5.46 -6.00 7.86
C GLU A 139 -5.11 -7.48 7.69
N LEU A 140 -5.14 -7.99 6.45
CA LEU A 140 -4.77 -9.38 6.16
C LEU A 140 -3.32 -9.64 6.58
N HIS A 141 -2.41 -8.77 6.19
CA HIS A 141 -0.98 -8.92 6.50
C HIS A 141 -0.71 -8.82 8.01
N THR A 142 -1.41 -7.96 8.75
CA THR A 142 -1.30 -7.89 10.21
C THR A 142 -1.71 -9.21 10.91
N ARG A 143 -2.56 -10.02 10.28
CA ARG A 143 -2.98 -11.33 10.79
C ARG A 143 -2.00 -12.45 10.50
N LEU A 144 -1.04 -12.22 9.63
CA LEU A 144 -0.06 -13.21 9.18
C LEU A 144 1.27 -13.01 9.88
N SER A 145 1.98 -14.11 10.18
CA SER A 145 3.39 -14.02 10.55
C SER A 145 4.23 -13.53 9.39
N ALA A 146 5.38 -12.92 9.65
CA ALA A 146 6.31 -12.46 8.61
C ALA A 146 6.71 -13.56 7.60
N GLU A 147 6.73 -14.81 8.04
CA GLU A 147 7.02 -15.96 7.16
C GLU A 147 5.80 -16.30 6.28
N ALA A 148 4.58 -16.20 6.81
CA ALA A 148 3.35 -16.42 6.05
C ALA A 148 3.12 -15.32 5.01
N GLN A 149 3.40 -14.05 5.36
CA GLN A 149 3.31 -12.93 4.42
C GLN A 149 4.18 -13.12 3.17
N LYS A 150 5.36 -13.73 3.31
CA LYS A 150 6.25 -14.01 2.17
C LYS A 150 5.77 -15.13 1.26
N ARG A 151 4.80 -15.93 1.71
CA ARG A 151 4.31 -17.11 1.01
C ARG A 151 2.88 -16.97 0.51
N ILE A 152 2.20 -15.89 0.91
CA ILE A 152 0.84 -15.66 0.44
C ILE A 152 0.87 -15.42 -1.08
N PRO A 153 0.12 -16.20 -1.87
CA PRO A 153 0.05 -15.98 -3.31
C PRO A 153 -0.62 -14.63 -3.61
N THR A 154 -0.15 -13.94 -4.64
CA THR A 154 -0.70 -12.63 -5.03
C THR A 154 -2.19 -12.74 -5.38
N TRP A 155 -2.62 -13.80 -6.07
CA TRP A 155 -4.03 -14.01 -6.38
C TRP A 155 -4.91 -14.09 -5.13
N PHE A 156 -4.40 -14.67 -4.04
CA PHE A 156 -5.17 -14.79 -2.80
C PHE A 156 -5.23 -13.45 -2.07
N ASP A 157 -4.10 -12.75 -1.96
CA ASP A 157 -4.00 -11.43 -1.34
C ASP A 157 -4.96 -10.44 -2.03
N GLU A 158 -4.87 -10.32 -3.34
CA GLU A 158 -5.76 -9.49 -4.16
C GLU A 158 -7.23 -9.95 -4.08
N GLY A 159 -7.45 -11.26 -4.11
CA GLY A 159 -8.79 -11.83 -4.02
C GLY A 159 -9.50 -11.52 -2.70
N ILE A 160 -8.77 -11.49 -1.58
CA ILE A 160 -9.31 -11.08 -0.27
C ILE A 160 -9.55 -9.57 -0.25
N ALA A 161 -8.61 -8.75 -0.75
CA ALA A 161 -8.80 -7.30 -0.81
C ALA A 161 -10.04 -6.90 -1.63
N LEU A 162 -10.28 -7.60 -2.72
CA LEU A 162 -11.46 -7.39 -3.58
C LEU A 162 -12.80 -7.75 -2.92
N GLN A 163 -12.84 -8.49 -1.80
CA GLN A 163 -14.10 -8.70 -1.08
C GLN A 163 -14.68 -7.39 -0.53
N ASN A 164 -13.82 -6.40 -0.28
CA ASN A 164 -14.20 -5.08 0.19
C ASN A 164 -14.20 -3.99 -0.90
N ASP A 165 -13.92 -4.37 -2.15
CA ASP A 165 -14.00 -3.51 -3.34
C ASP A 165 -15.32 -3.79 -4.09
N TYR A 166 -16.25 -2.84 -4.03
CA TYR A 166 -17.58 -3.00 -4.61
C TYR A 166 -17.76 -2.28 -5.95
N ARG A 167 -16.64 -1.85 -6.56
CA ARG A 167 -16.69 -1.23 -7.89
C ARG A 167 -17.35 -2.16 -8.90
N GLU A 168 -18.22 -1.59 -9.73
CA GLU A 168 -19.02 -2.34 -10.72
C GLU A 168 -18.17 -3.23 -11.64
N LYS A 169 -16.96 -2.78 -11.98
CA LYS A 169 -16.03 -3.57 -12.79
C LYS A 169 -15.64 -4.92 -12.16
N TYR A 170 -15.88 -5.11 -10.86
CA TYR A 170 -15.64 -6.34 -10.11
C TYR A 170 -16.93 -6.98 -9.60
N SER A 171 -18.08 -6.64 -10.19
CA SER A 171 -19.38 -7.22 -9.85
C SER A 171 -19.52 -8.67 -10.31
N GLU A 172 -20.48 -9.37 -9.72
CA GLU A 172 -20.82 -10.75 -10.12
C GLU A 172 -21.31 -10.82 -11.57
N ALA A 173 -22.04 -9.81 -12.04
CA ALA A 173 -22.46 -9.72 -13.43
C ALA A 173 -21.27 -9.67 -14.39
N GLN A 174 -20.24 -8.90 -14.06
CA GLN A 174 -18.99 -8.86 -14.82
C GLN A 174 -18.25 -10.21 -14.78
N TRP A 175 -18.21 -10.85 -13.63
CA TRP A 175 -17.59 -12.16 -13.50
C TRP A 175 -18.29 -13.22 -14.36
N ILE A 176 -19.63 -13.31 -14.29
CA ILE A 176 -20.42 -14.22 -15.12
C ILE A 176 -20.12 -14.00 -16.61
N THR A 177 -20.14 -12.74 -17.04
CA THR A 177 -19.95 -12.38 -18.45
C THR A 177 -18.53 -12.68 -18.94
N GLN A 178 -17.51 -12.28 -18.19
CA GLN A 178 -16.12 -12.35 -18.65
C GLN A 178 -15.50 -13.76 -18.49
N THR A 179 -15.97 -14.53 -17.51
CA THR A 179 -15.42 -15.86 -17.25
C THR A 179 -16.31 -16.99 -17.78
N ASP A 180 -17.38 -16.69 -18.52
CA ASP A 180 -18.42 -17.66 -18.88
C ASP A 180 -18.91 -18.44 -17.66
N ASN A 181 -19.25 -17.70 -16.60
CA ASN A 181 -19.66 -18.25 -15.31
C ASN A 181 -18.60 -19.19 -14.68
N GLY A 182 -17.34 -18.82 -14.80
CA GLY A 182 -16.20 -19.55 -14.24
C GLY A 182 -15.72 -20.74 -15.10
N LYS A 183 -16.21 -20.90 -16.32
CA LYS A 183 -15.72 -21.95 -17.24
C LYS A 183 -14.37 -21.58 -17.86
N ASN A 184 -14.16 -20.28 -18.13
CA ASN A 184 -12.87 -19.76 -18.56
C ASN A 184 -12.01 -19.54 -17.32
N ALA A 185 -11.38 -20.61 -16.85
CA ALA A 185 -10.53 -20.56 -15.67
C ALA A 185 -9.08 -20.25 -16.05
N VAL A 186 -8.40 -19.45 -15.22
CA VAL A 186 -6.95 -19.37 -15.20
C VAL A 186 -6.45 -20.26 -14.08
N ALA A 187 -5.34 -20.98 -14.29
CA ALA A 187 -4.73 -21.73 -13.21
C ALA A 187 -4.25 -20.74 -12.13
N LEU A 188 -4.65 -20.96 -10.88
CA LEU A 188 -4.30 -20.05 -9.78
C LEU A 188 -2.79 -19.98 -9.58
N GLU A 189 -2.09 -21.09 -9.78
CA GLU A 189 -0.63 -21.18 -9.75
C GLU A 189 0.11 -20.31 -10.78
N ASP A 190 -0.57 -19.89 -11.85
CA ASP A 190 -0.04 -18.94 -12.84
C ASP A 190 -0.20 -17.46 -12.38
N MET A 191 -0.65 -17.24 -11.15
CA MET A 191 -0.92 -15.93 -10.56
C MET A 191 -0.32 -15.79 -9.14
N ASP A 192 0.62 -16.64 -8.78
CA ASP A 192 1.19 -16.70 -7.42
C ASP A 192 2.07 -15.49 -7.11
N THR A 193 2.77 -14.97 -8.10
CA THR A 193 3.69 -13.85 -7.92
C THR A 193 3.12 -12.53 -8.49
N PRO A 194 3.55 -11.36 -7.98
CA PRO A 194 3.17 -10.07 -8.56
C PRO A 194 3.52 -9.96 -10.04
N ALA A 195 4.67 -10.48 -10.47
CA ALA A 195 5.08 -10.45 -11.87
C ALA A 195 4.12 -11.22 -12.79
N GLU A 196 3.60 -12.34 -12.34
CA GLU A 196 2.61 -13.14 -13.06
C GLU A 196 1.23 -12.51 -13.00
N PHE A 197 0.81 -12.08 -11.80
CA PHE A 197 -0.52 -11.49 -11.59
C PHE A 197 -0.74 -10.21 -12.39
N TYR A 198 0.25 -9.31 -12.41
CA TYR A 198 0.15 -8.01 -13.10
C TYR A 198 0.66 -8.03 -14.54
N ALA A 199 1.04 -9.18 -15.09
CA ALA A 199 1.48 -9.31 -16.48
C ALA A 199 0.37 -8.96 -17.49
N GLY A 200 0.77 -8.60 -18.71
CA GLY A 200 -0.15 -8.39 -19.84
C GLY A 200 -0.90 -7.07 -19.82
N GLU A 201 -1.92 -6.99 -20.67
CA GLU A 201 -2.72 -5.79 -20.87
C GLU A 201 -3.75 -5.57 -19.74
N ALA A 202 -4.36 -4.39 -19.70
CA ALA A 202 -5.33 -4.02 -18.68
C ALA A 202 -6.54 -4.97 -18.61
N GLU A 203 -6.99 -5.50 -19.76
CA GLU A 203 -8.09 -6.47 -19.83
C GLU A 203 -7.72 -7.80 -19.19
N ASP A 204 -6.49 -8.30 -19.42
CA ASP A 204 -6.00 -9.54 -18.83
C ASP A 204 -5.91 -9.41 -17.30
N ARG A 205 -5.41 -8.27 -16.82
CA ARG A 205 -5.35 -7.96 -15.38
C ARG A 205 -6.75 -7.89 -14.78
N ARG A 206 -7.69 -7.20 -15.44
CA ARG A 206 -9.07 -7.11 -14.99
C ARG A 206 -9.74 -8.48 -14.88
N PHE A 207 -9.48 -9.36 -15.83
CA PHE A 207 -9.96 -10.74 -15.79
C PHE A 207 -9.41 -11.50 -14.58
N ARG A 208 -8.09 -11.39 -14.30
CA ARG A 208 -7.47 -12.01 -13.13
C ARG A 208 -8.06 -11.49 -11.82
N TYR A 209 -8.25 -10.19 -11.67
CA TYR A 209 -8.93 -9.60 -10.51
C TYR A 209 -10.33 -10.18 -10.31
N LEU A 210 -11.14 -10.21 -11.35
CA LEU A 210 -12.48 -10.81 -11.29
C LEU A 210 -12.43 -12.28 -10.90
N TYR A 211 -11.54 -13.03 -11.53
CA TYR A 211 -11.41 -14.46 -11.27
C TYR A 211 -11.00 -14.74 -9.82
N THR A 212 -10.02 -14.03 -9.30
CA THR A 212 -9.54 -14.20 -7.92
C THR A 212 -10.59 -13.80 -6.88
N LYS A 213 -11.32 -12.70 -7.10
CA LYS A 213 -12.41 -12.28 -6.21
C LYS A 213 -13.42 -13.39 -5.94
N TYR A 214 -13.81 -14.11 -6.99
CA TYR A 214 -14.83 -15.16 -6.88
C TYR A 214 -14.24 -16.53 -6.53
N SER A 215 -12.96 -16.76 -6.74
CA SER A 215 -12.25 -17.95 -6.27
C SER A 215 -12.05 -17.92 -4.75
N THR A 216 -11.73 -16.78 -4.15
CA THR A 216 -11.57 -16.62 -2.69
C THR A 216 -12.88 -16.69 -1.91
N ARG A 217 -14.04 -16.43 -2.54
CA ARG A 217 -15.37 -16.60 -1.90
C ARG A 217 -15.73 -18.05 -1.60
N LYS A 218 -15.15 -18.98 -2.29
CA LYS A 218 -15.46 -20.42 -2.19
C LYS A 218 -14.50 -21.18 -1.26
N SER A 219 -13.47 -20.48 -0.77
CA SER A 219 -12.48 -21.02 0.17
C SER A 219 -12.89 -20.77 1.61
#